data_bd384b73ceedf1f689b86853b54988c6
#
_entry.id   bd384b73ceedf1f689b86853b54988c6
#
_cell.length_a   1.000
_cell.length_b   1.000
_cell.length_c   1.000
_cell.angle_alpha   90.00
_cell.angle_beta   90.00
_cell.angle_gamma   90.00
#
_symmetry.space_group_name_H-M   'P 1'
#
loop_
_entity.id
_entity.type
_entity.pdbx_description
1 polymer ?
#
loop_
_entity_poly.entity_id
_entity_poly.type
_entity_poly.pdbx_seq_one_letter_code
_entity_poly.pdbx_strand_id
1 'polypeptide(L)'
;AELTLVKLAPMGDPMEFQIHGYELTLRLADAEQIDAEQIETRSRAHTRVEIIEEKEHPGLGEEGKYHVKGDGDPLPEGTRLTFALVGNQNCGKTTLFNQLTGSNQHIGNFPGVTVDRKDGPIRGRENTSVTDLPGIYSMSPYSSEEIVSRNFVIDDHPKAIINIVDATNIERNMYLTMQLLEMEIPVVVALNMMDEVTGNSGSIDVNGMEAMLGTPVVPISAAKNEGVDELVRHAIHIAKYQEKPGRQDFCDENEFGGAVHRCIHAVAHLIEDHVKAADLPLRFAATKIIEGDHLILDRLGPVSYTHLTLPTSDLV
;
A
#
# COMPACT_ATOMS: atom_id res chain seq x y z
N ALA A 1 -34.02 3.04 -1.43
CA ALA A 1 -32.73 2.34 -1.30
C ALA A 1 -32.95 1.07 -0.47
N GLU A 2 -32.27 0.00 -0.83
CA GLU A 2 -32.32 -1.24 -0.05
C GLU A 2 -31.39 -1.07 1.17
N LEU A 3 -31.94 -1.31 2.37
CA LEU A 3 -31.25 -1.19 3.64
C LEU A 3 -31.26 -2.57 4.30
N THR A 4 -30.10 -3.11 4.65
CA THR A 4 -29.99 -4.39 5.32
C THR A 4 -29.53 -4.19 6.76
N LEU A 5 -30.29 -4.69 7.74
CA LEU A 5 -29.85 -4.73 9.13
C LEU A 5 -28.77 -5.82 9.26
N VAL A 6 -27.56 -5.42 9.64
CA VAL A 6 -26.40 -6.33 9.75
C VAL A 6 -26.26 -6.85 11.18
N LYS A 7 -26.39 -5.96 12.18
CA LYS A 7 -26.17 -6.28 13.57
C LYS A 7 -26.97 -5.39 14.54
N LEU A 8 -27.33 -5.95 15.67
CA LEU A 8 -27.84 -5.23 16.81
C LEU A 8 -26.85 -5.33 17.96
N ALA A 9 -26.56 -4.22 18.61
CA ALA A 9 -25.81 -4.27 19.86
C ALA A 9 -26.55 -5.09 20.94
N PRO A 10 -25.88 -5.62 21.98
CA PRO A 10 -26.47 -6.51 22.97
C PRO A 10 -27.73 -5.99 23.68
N MET A 11 -27.91 -4.66 23.70
CA MET A 11 -29.10 -3.99 24.25
C MET A 11 -30.00 -3.37 23.17
N GLY A 12 -29.75 -3.68 21.87
CA GLY A 12 -30.53 -3.18 20.75
C GLY A 12 -30.11 -1.79 20.25
N ASP A 13 -29.19 -1.12 20.89
CA ASP A 13 -28.70 0.23 20.53
C ASP A 13 -27.17 0.30 20.67
N PRO A 14 -26.43 0.69 19.64
CA PRO A 14 -26.87 1.08 18.31
C PRO A 14 -27.20 -0.10 17.37
N MET A 15 -27.83 0.22 16.25
CA MET A 15 -28.09 -0.70 15.15
C MET A 15 -27.12 -0.44 14.00
N GLU A 16 -26.59 -1.50 13.41
CA GLU A 16 -25.72 -1.43 12.22
C GLU A 16 -26.50 -1.87 10.98
N PHE A 17 -26.53 -0.99 9.99
CA PHE A 17 -27.16 -1.20 8.69
C PHE A 17 -26.14 -1.16 7.57
N GLN A 18 -26.44 -1.86 6.50
CA GLN A 18 -25.71 -1.77 5.25
C GLN A 18 -26.60 -1.14 4.16
N ILE A 19 -26.11 -0.09 3.52
CA ILE A 19 -26.77 0.61 2.41
C ILE A 19 -25.76 0.83 1.28
N HIS A 20 -26.04 0.36 0.08
CA HIS A 20 -25.15 0.49 -1.09
C HIS A 20 -23.68 0.08 -0.83
N GLY A 21 -23.46 -0.92 0.04
CA GLY A 21 -22.12 -1.37 0.41
C GLY A 21 -21.43 -0.58 1.54
N TYR A 22 -22.08 0.46 2.06
CA TYR A 22 -21.59 1.23 3.21
C TYR A 22 -22.26 0.74 4.51
N GLU A 23 -21.48 0.69 5.58
CA GLU A 23 -22.00 0.44 6.93
C GLU A 23 -22.41 1.76 7.57
N LEU A 24 -23.64 1.79 8.07
CA LEU A 24 -24.23 2.92 8.75
C LEU A 24 -24.66 2.48 10.16
N THR A 25 -24.09 3.11 11.18
CA THR A 25 -24.46 2.86 12.57
C THR A 25 -25.42 3.94 13.04
N LEU A 26 -26.61 3.57 13.44
CA LEU A 26 -27.65 4.47 13.92
C LEU A 26 -28.07 4.10 15.35
N ARG A 27 -28.35 5.11 16.15
CA ARG A 27 -29.03 4.92 17.42
C ARG A 27 -30.51 4.64 17.19
N LEU A 28 -31.12 3.89 18.09
CA LEU A 28 -32.53 3.52 17.99
C LEU A 28 -33.45 4.75 17.77
N ALA A 29 -33.19 5.84 18.49
CA ALA A 29 -33.95 7.07 18.37
C ALA A 29 -33.85 7.76 16.98
N ASP A 30 -32.72 7.57 16.29
CA ASP A 30 -32.51 8.11 14.93
C ASP A 30 -33.10 7.14 13.89
N ALA A 31 -33.01 5.83 14.14
CA ALA A 31 -33.60 4.83 13.27
C ALA A 31 -35.12 4.83 13.26
N GLU A 32 -35.78 5.20 14.37
CA GLU A 32 -37.23 5.38 14.47
C GLU A 32 -37.78 6.51 13.57
N GLN A 33 -36.90 7.42 13.09
CA GLN A 33 -37.28 8.50 12.18
C GLN A 33 -37.22 8.09 10.70
N ILE A 34 -36.80 6.85 10.42
CA ILE A 34 -36.68 6.34 9.04
C ILE A 34 -37.94 5.54 8.69
N ASP A 35 -38.68 6.01 7.68
CA ASP A 35 -39.76 5.23 7.10
C ASP A 35 -39.19 4.11 6.24
N ALA A 36 -39.30 2.87 6.69
CA ALA A 36 -38.83 1.68 6.00
C ALA A 36 -39.95 0.65 5.89
N GLU A 37 -40.11 0.07 4.70
CA GLU A 37 -41.01 -1.05 4.46
C GLU A 37 -40.21 -2.36 4.40
N GLN A 38 -40.62 -3.34 5.18
CA GLN A 38 -39.95 -4.65 5.18
C GLN A 38 -40.27 -5.38 3.88
N ILE A 39 -39.25 -5.54 3.02
CA ILE A 39 -39.44 -6.14 1.71
C ILE A 39 -39.35 -7.66 1.76
N GLU A 40 -38.40 -8.25 2.45
CA GLU A 40 -38.29 -9.70 2.75
C GLU A 40 -37.08 -9.95 3.67
N THR A 41 -37.21 -10.96 4.51
CA THR A 41 -36.02 -11.53 5.18
C THR A 41 -35.35 -12.47 4.17
N ARG A 42 -34.48 -11.97 3.32
CA ARG A 42 -33.55 -12.86 2.60
C ARG A 42 -32.67 -13.50 3.64
N SER A 43 -33.01 -14.74 4.05
CA SER A 43 -32.03 -15.58 4.69
C SER A 43 -30.85 -15.58 3.72
N ARG A 44 -29.70 -15.04 4.12
CA ARG A 44 -28.45 -15.33 3.44
C ARG A 44 -28.39 -16.85 3.40
N ALA A 45 -28.76 -17.43 2.26
CA ALA A 45 -28.20 -18.70 1.91
C ALA A 45 -26.70 -18.46 2.11
N HIS A 46 -26.12 -19.13 3.10
CA HIS A 46 -24.70 -19.24 3.18
C HIS A 46 -24.29 -19.71 1.78
N THR A 47 -23.90 -18.76 0.94
CA THR A 47 -23.11 -19.09 -0.23
C THR A 47 -21.98 -19.85 0.43
N ARG A 48 -22.00 -21.19 0.25
CA ARG A 48 -20.90 -22.04 0.63
C ARG A 48 -19.71 -21.35 -0.02
N VAL A 49 -18.98 -20.58 0.78
CA VAL A 49 -17.65 -20.13 0.37
C VAL A 49 -16.96 -21.44 0.13
N GLU A 50 -16.71 -21.77 -1.13
CA GLU A 50 -15.81 -22.84 -1.44
C GLU A 50 -14.58 -22.48 -0.65
N ILE A 51 -14.25 -23.32 0.34
CA ILE A 51 -13.01 -23.21 1.07
C ILE A 51 -11.97 -23.40 -0.03
N ILE A 52 -11.47 -22.27 -0.55
CA ILE A 52 -10.30 -22.29 -1.41
C ILE A 52 -9.25 -22.90 -0.50
N GLU A 53 -8.83 -24.14 -0.81
CA GLU A 53 -7.75 -24.79 -0.08
C GLU A 53 -6.63 -23.75 0.01
N GLU A 54 -6.21 -23.44 1.25
CA GLU A 54 -5.07 -22.56 1.49
C GLU A 54 -3.89 -23.15 0.71
N LYS A 55 -3.62 -22.55 -0.45
CA LYS A 55 -2.41 -22.90 -1.19
C LYS A 55 -1.27 -22.34 -0.36
N GLU A 56 -0.38 -23.24 0.07
CA GLU A 56 0.85 -22.82 0.72
C GLU A 56 1.51 -21.71 -0.12
N HIS A 57 1.92 -20.63 0.57
CA HIS A 57 2.68 -19.57 -0.08
C HIS A 57 3.91 -20.16 -0.76
N PRO A 58 4.18 -19.88 -2.03
CA PRO A 58 5.22 -20.59 -2.81
C PRO A 58 6.64 -20.43 -2.28
N GLY A 59 6.85 -19.71 -1.18
CA GLY A 59 8.17 -19.50 -0.59
C GLY A 59 9.08 -18.62 -1.44
N LEU A 60 10.32 -18.45 -0.96
CA LEU A 60 11.33 -17.64 -1.64
C LEU A 60 11.88 -18.38 -2.88
N GLY A 61 11.27 -18.15 -4.03
CA GLY A 61 11.89 -18.46 -5.33
C GLY A 61 11.93 -19.91 -5.74
N GLU A 62 11.15 -20.79 -5.11
CA GLU A 62 11.17 -22.20 -5.49
C GLU A 62 10.47 -22.48 -6.83
N GLU A 63 9.55 -21.63 -7.29
CA GLU A 63 8.92 -21.77 -8.60
C GLU A 63 8.75 -20.46 -9.38
N GLY A 64 9.52 -19.43 -9.05
CA GLY A 64 9.89 -18.40 -9.99
C GLY A 64 8.83 -17.44 -10.50
N LYS A 65 7.71 -17.23 -9.81
CA LYS A 65 6.74 -16.26 -10.32
C LYS A 65 7.12 -14.81 -10.00
N TYR A 66 7.82 -14.58 -8.89
CA TYR A 66 8.18 -13.22 -8.43
C TYR A 66 9.66 -13.03 -8.14
N HIS A 67 10.44 -14.12 -8.11
CA HIS A 67 11.88 -14.12 -7.89
C HIS A 67 12.55 -14.88 -9.04
N VAL A 68 12.59 -14.29 -10.22
CA VAL A 68 13.30 -14.88 -11.36
C VAL A 68 14.79 -14.83 -11.06
N LYS A 69 15.44 -16.00 -10.97
CA LYS A 69 16.90 -16.08 -10.80
C LYS A 69 17.58 -15.33 -11.95
N GLY A 70 18.24 -14.23 -11.62
CA GLY A 70 19.01 -13.43 -12.59
C GLY A 70 18.35 -12.10 -12.98
N ASP A 71 17.12 -11.83 -12.58
CA ASP A 71 16.55 -10.49 -12.68
C ASP A 71 16.96 -9.67 -11.46
N GLY A 72 17.42 -8.46 -11.71
CA GLY A 72 17.85 -7.53 -10.69
C GLY A 72 19.31 -7.13 -10.81
N ASP A 73 19.69 -6.13 -10.05
CA ASP A 73 21.06 -5.63 -9.93
C ASP A 73 21.55 -5.88 -8.50
N PRO A 74 22.13 -7.05 -8.21
CA PRO A 74 22.46 -7.45 -6.84
C PRO A 74 23.44 -6.47 -6.21
N LEU A 75 23.12 -6.03 -5.01
CA LEU A 75 23.98 -5.16 -4.24
C LEU A 75 25.28 -5.87 -3.83
N PRO A 76 26.41 -5.13 -3.72
CA PRO A 76 27.66 -5.67 -3.23
C PRO A 76 27.52 -6.35 -1.88
N GLU A 77 28.28 -7.43 -1.64
CA GLU A 77 28.29 -8.11 -0.35
C GLU A 77 28.68 -7.16 0.78
N GLY A 78 27.97 -7.26 1.92
CA GLY A 78 28.18 -6.38 3.07
C GLY A 78 27.46 -5.02 2.98
N THR A 79 26.73 -4.75 1.90
CA THR A 79 25.90 -3.53 1.82
C THR A 79 24.85 -3.52 2.93
N ARG A 80 24.73 -2.40 3.63
CA ARG A 80 23.68 -2.21 4.64
C ARG A 80 22.32 -2.12 3.94
N LEU A 81 21.40 -3.00 4.31
CA LEU A 81 20.05 -3.01 3.80
C LEU A 81 19.15 -2.11 4.66
N THR A 82 18.61 -1.08 4.04
CA THR A 82 17.71 -0.12 4.68
C THR A 82 16.28 -0.33 4.20
N PHE A 83 15.34 -0.38 5.15
CA PHE A 83 13.94 -0.64 4.88
C PHE A 83 13.09 0.53 5.36
N ALA A 84 12.14 0.98 4.55
CA ALA A 84 11.08 1.89 4.96
C ALA A 84 9.82 1.07 5.30
N LEU A 85 9.27 1.26 6.48
CA LEU A 85 8.02 0.68 6.89
C LEU A 85 6.90 1.68 6.59
N VAL A 86 6.07 1.38 5.59
CA VAL A 86 5.05 2.28 5.05
C VAL A 86 3.67 1.64 5.15
N GLY A 87 2.65 2.42 5.39
CA GLY A 87 1.26 1.95 5.41
C GLY A 87 0.31 2.97 6.01
N ASN A 88 -0.97 2.70 5.91
CA ASN A 88 -2.02 3.56 6.43
C ASN A 88 -1.97 3.69 7.95
N GLN A 89 -2.68 4.67 8.48
CA GLN A 89 -2.88 4.75 9.93
C GLN A 89 -3.64 3.51 10.41
N ASN A 90 -3.28 3.01 11.59
CA ASN A 90 -3.89 1.84 12.25
C ASN A 90 -3.74 0.48 11.53
N CYS A 91 -2.96 0.36 10.46
CA CYS A 91 -2.69 -0.92 9.79
C CYS A 91 -1.73 -1.85 10.57
N GLY A 92 -1.24 -1.45 11.75
CA GLY A 92 -0.36 -2.24 12.60
C GLY A 92 1.13 -2.00 12.42
N LYS A 93 1.56 -0.86 11.80
CA LYS A 93 2.98 -0.49 11.60
C LYS A 93 3.82 -0.58 12.85
N THR A 94 3.43 0.13 13.89
CA THR A 94 4.18 0.16 15.16
C THR A 94 4.29 -1.21 15.81
N THR A 95 3.24 -2.04 15.70
CA THR A 95 3.27 -3.42 16.19
C THR A 95 4.30 -4.24 15.42
N LEU A 96 4.28 -4.19 14.09
CA LEU A 96 5.25 -4.88 13.26
C LEU A 96 6.67 -4.35 13.49
N PHE A 97 6.86 -3.03 13.58
CA PHE A 97 8.16 -2.42 13.88
C PHE A 97 8.75 -2.96 15.20
N ASN A 98 7.92 -3.07 16.23
CA ASN A 98 8.34 -3.64 17.53
C ASN A 98 8.71 -5.12 17.42
N GLN A 99 8.00 -5.90 16.60
CA GLN A 99 8.36 -7.30 16.34
C GLN A 99 9.69 -7.41 15.60
N LEU A 100 9.91 -6.56 14.59
CA LEU A 100 11.13 -6.56 13.80
C LEU A 100 12.36 -6.15 14.59
N THR A 101 12.27 -5.10 15.43
CA THR A 101 13.42 -4.48 16.09
C THR A 101 13.61 -4.90 17.55
N GLY A 102 12.54 -5.30 18.22
CA GLY A 102 12.55 -5.58 19.67
C GLY A 102 12.86 -4.32 20.49
N SER A 103 13.79 -4.45 21.44
CA SER A 103 14.20 -3.32 22.32
C SER A 103 15.29 -2.43 21.72
N ASN A 104 15.82 -2.76 20.54
CA ASN A 104 16.94 -2.05 19.91
C ASN A 104 16.45 -0.94 18.98
N GLN A 105 15.75 0.03 19.51
CA GLN A 105 15.19 1.14 18.77
C GLN A 105 15.92 2.45 19.08
N HIS A 106 16.16 3.25 18.06
CA HIS A 106 16.54 4.64 18.18
C HIS A 106 15.35 5.54 17.94
N ILE A 107 15.07 6.43 18.87
CA ILE A 107 14.00 7.42 18.78
C ILE A 107 14.65 8.79 18.61
N GLY A 108 14.23 9.52 17.60
CA GLY A 108 14.66 10.88 17.32
C GLY A 108 13.58 11.62 16.54
N ASN A 109 13.93 12.72 15.91
CA ASN A 109 13.01 13.43 14.99
C ASN A 109 13.56 13.37 13.58
N PHE A 110 12.67 13.44 12.60
CA PHE A 110 13.08 13.66 11.22
C PHE A 110 13.74 15.04 11.07
N PRO A 111 14.76 15.20 10.24
CA PRO A 111 15.47 16.47 10.06
C PRO A 111 14.52 17.62 9.72
N GLY A 112 14.60 18.73 10.47
CA GLY A 112 13.86 19.95 10.19
C GLY A 112 12.39 19.97 10.57
N VAL A 113 11.87 18.91 11.20
CA VAL A 113 10.47 18.80 11.64
C VAL A 113 10.35 18.17 13.01
N THR A 114 9.20 18.37 13.67
CA THR A 114 8.88 17.80 15.00
C THR A 114 8.19 16.44 14.92
N VAL A 115 8.45 15.68 13.85
CA VAL A 115 7.88 14.35 13.62
C VAL A 115 8.84 13.29 14.15
N ASP A 116 8.33 12.38 14.95
CA ASP A 116 9.11 11.30 15.54
C ASP A 116 9.66 10.36 14.47
N ARG A 117 10.94 10.03 14.57
CA ARG A 117 11.64 9.03 13.77
C ARG A 117 12.03 7.86 14.65
N LYS A 118 11.69 6.66 14.24
CA LYS A 118 12.08 5.43 14.90
C LYS A 118 12.85 4.55 13.93
N ASP A 119 14.07 4.22 14.29
CA ASP A 119 14.94 3.35 13.50
C ASP A 119 15.42 2.19 14.38
N GLY A 120 15.66 1.04 13.77
CA GLY A 120 16.26 -0.09 14.46
C GLY A 120 16.78 -1.16 13.52
N PRO A 121 17.75 -1.98 13.95
CA PRO A 121 18.17 -3.14 13.22
C PRO A 121 17.08 -4.22 13.28
N ILE A 122 16.94 -5.00 12.22
CA ILE A 122 16.07 -6.18 12.25
C ILE A 122 16.74 -7.25 13.11
N ARG A 123 15.98 -7.77 14.07
CA ARG A 123 16.45 -8.77 15.04
C ARG A 123 17.05 -9.99 14.34
N GLY A 124 18.26 -10.39 14.75
CA GLY A 124 18.94 -11.55 14.19
C GLY A 124 19.43 -11.38 12.73
N ARG A 125 19.41 -10.15 12.20
CA ARG A 125 19.90 -9.85 10.86
C ARG A 125 20.93 -8.73 10.91
N GLU A 126 22.19 -9.09 10.71
CA GLU A 126 23.28 -8.12 10.63
C GLU A 126 23.13 -7.22 9.39
N ASN A 127 23.66 -6.01 9.47
CA ASN A 127 23.65 -5.00 8.39
C ASN A 127 22.25 -4.62 7.86
N THR A 128 21.23 -4.72 8.70
CA THR A 128 19.87 -4.26 8.37
C THR A 128 19.47 -3.06 9.21
N SER A 129 18.57 -2.23 8.69
CA SER A 129 17.94 -1.13 9.44
C SER A 129 16.54 -0.91 8.89
N VAL A 130 15.55 -0.82 9.76
CA VAL A 130 14.18 -0.46 9.40
C VAL A 130 13.81 0.86 10.04
N THR A 131 13.16 1.74 9.27
CA THR A 131 12.64 3.03 9.73
C THR A 131 11.12 2.96 9.73
N ASP A 132 10.49 3.24 10.88
CA ASP A 132 9.03 3.37 11.01
C ASP A 132 8.61 4.77 10.53
N LEU A 133 7.87 4.83 9.43
CA LEU A 133 7.37 6.10 8.88
C LEU A 133 5.99 6.42 9.44
N PRO A 134 5.65 7.72 9.58
CA PRO A 134 4.29 8.14 9.87
C PRO A 134 3.26 7.48 8.95
N GLY A 135 2.05 7.23 9.47
CA GLY A 135 0.97 6.65 8.67
C GLY A 135 0.49 7.61 7.61
N ILE A 136 0.47 7.15 6.37
CA ILE A 136 0.02 7.92 5.22
C ILE A 136 -1.04 7.16 4.44
N TYR A 137 -1.93 7.87 3.77
CA TYR A 137 -2.95 7.28 2.90
C TYR A 137 -2.59 7.41 1.42
N SER A 138 -1.66 8.31 1.11
CA SER A 138 -1.29 8.65 -0.26
C SER A 138 0.11 9.23 -0.30
N MET A 139 0.78 9.09 -1.44
CA MET A 139 2.02 9.80 -1.74
C MET A 139 1.77 11.25 -2.21
N SER A 140 0.51 11.72 -2.20
CA SER A 140 0.12 13.14 -2.35
C SER A 140 -0.20 13.70 -0.96
N PRO A 141 0.78 14.30 -0.27
CA PRO A 141 0.65 14.63 1.14
C PRO A 141 -0.23 15.87 1.38
N TYR A 142 -1.05 15.77 2.40
CA TYR A 142 -1.86 16.88 2.94
C TYR A 142 -1.35 17.35 4.30
N SER A 143 -0.58 16.54 5.01
CA SER A 143 -0.04 16.85 6.33
C SER A 143 1.48 16.89 6.31
N SER A 144 2.08 17.54 7.33
CA SER A 144 3.54 17.56 7.52
C SER A 144 4.12 16.17 7.73
N GLU A 145 3.38 15.27 8.38
CA GLU A 145 3.78 13.89 8.61
C GLU A 145 3.83 13.09 7.31
N GLU A 146 2.83 13.29 6.45
CA GLU A 146 2.80 12.65 5.13
C GLU A 146 3.92 13.15 4.21
N ILE A 147 4.25 14.46 4.29
CA ILE A 147 5.40 15.05 3.56
C ILE A 147 6.70 14.36 4.00
N VAL A 148 6.87 14.14 5.30
CA VAL A 148 8.07 13.46 5.84
C VAL A 148 8.18 12.04 5.32
N SER A 149 7.10 11.26 5.37
CA SER A 149 7.09 9.87 4.86
C SER A 149 7.42 9.79 3.37
N ARG A 150 6.81 10.67 2.57
CA ARG A 150 7.08 10.77 1.14
C ARG A 150 8.53 11.15 0.86
N ASN A 151 9.03 12.21 1.48
CA ASN A 151 10.40 12.68 1.27
C ASN A 151 11.41 11.63 1.68
N PHE A 152 11.16 10.88 2.77
CA PHE A 152 12.04 9.79 3.16
C PHE A 152 12.13 8.72 2.06
N VAL A 153 11.01 8.32 1.46
CA VAL A 153 11.02 7.32 0.39
C VAL A 153 11.78 7.85 -0.84
N ILE A 154 11.58 9.13 -1.17
CA ILE A 154 12.18 9.75 -2.36
C ILE A 154 13.67 10.07 -2.15
N ASP A 155 14.06 10.64 -1.01
CA ASP A 155 15.40 11.23 -0.80
C ASP A 155 16.38 10.26 -0.15
N ASP A 156 15.91 9.44 0.81
CA ASP A 156 16.78 8.49 1.52
C ASP A 156 17.00 7.18 0.74
N HIS A 157 16.24 6.94 -0.33
CA HIS A 157 16.36 5.76 -1.22
C HIS A 157 16.52 4.44 -0.44
N PRO A 158 15.51 4.04 0.37
CA PRO A 158 15.59 2.77 1.07
C PRO A 158 15.78 1.62 0.09
N LYS A 159 16.53 0.60 0.50
CA LYS A 159 16.84 -0.55 -0.38
C LYS A 159 15.62 -1.42 -0.65
N ALA A 160 14.62 -1.35 0.21
CA ALA A 160 13.28 -1.88 -0.04
C ALA A 160 12.23 -1.21 0.85
N ILE A 161 10.99 -1.32 0.45
CA ILE A 161 9.81 -0.87 1.20
C ILE A 161 9.08 -2.11 1.72
N ILE A 162 8.75 -2.09 3.02
CA ILE A 162 7.79 -3.01 3.62
C ILE A 162 6.48 -2.25 3.72
N ASN A 163 5.56 -2.53 2.81
CA ASN A 163 4.25 -1.91 2.78
C ASN A 163 3.24 -2.73 3.59
N ILE A 164 2.75 -2.18 4.69
CA ILE A 164 1.76 -2.85 5.53
C ILE A 164 0.37 -2.51 5.06
N VAL A 165 -0.39 -3.54 4.76
CA VAL A 165 -1.78 -3.50 4.30
C VAL A 165 -2.66 -4.16 5.35
N ASP A 166 -3.71 -3.48 5.76
CA ASP A 166 -4.76 -4.03 6.61
C ASP A 166 -5.66 -4.96 5.79
N ALA A 167 -5.59 -6.26 6.06
CA ALA A 167 -6.35 -7.29 5.37
C ALA A 167 -7.87 -7.17 5.58
N THR A 168 -8.31 -6.49 6.63
CA THR A 168 -9.73 -6.25 6.90
C THR A 168 -10.28 -5.08 6.08
N ASN A 169 -9.39 -4.24 5.49
CA ASN A 169 -9.76 -3.05 4.73
C ASN A 169 -8.80 -2.84 3.53
N ILE A 170 -8.70 -3.85 2.66
CA ILE A 170 -7.74 -3.90 1.55
C ILE A 170 -7.94 -2.72 0.59
N GLU A 171 -9.16 -2.43 0.16
CA GLU A 171 -9.46 -1.40 -0.84
C GLU A 171 -8.86 -0.04 -0.47
N ARG A 172 -9.03 0.36 0.79
CA ARG A 172 -8.48 1.62 1.29
C ARG A 172 -6.95 1.66 1.27
N ASN A 173 -6.31 0.51 1.49
CA ASN A 173 -4.85 0.42 1.57
C ASN A 173 -4.22 0.30 0.18
N MET A 174 -4.93 -0.26 -0.81
CA MET A 174 -4.41 -0.46 -2.16
C MET A 174 -4.05 0.84 -2.87
N TYR A 175 -4.73 1.94 -2.58
CA TYR A 175 -4.41 3.23 -3.20
C TYR A 175 -2.95 3.66 -2.92
N LEU A 176 -2.50 3.57 -1.67
CA LEU A 176 -1.11 3.82 -1.31
C LEU A 176 -0.18 2.75 -1.92
N THR A 177 -0.57 1.49 -1.85
CA THR A 177 0.24 0.37 -2.39
C THR A 177 0.57 0.60 -3.87
N MET A 178 -0.41 0.93 -4.70
CA MET A 178 -0.19 1.17 -6.12
C MET A 178 0.78 2.34 -6.37
N GLN A 179 0.70 3.41 -5.58
CA GLN A 179 1.63 4.53 -5.69
C GLN A 179 3.06 4.15 -5.27
N LEU A 180 3.22 3.27 -4.27
CA LEU A 180 4.53 2.75 -3.87
C LEU A 180 5.16 1.86 -4.96
N LEU A 181 4.34 1.10 -5.68
CA LEU A 181 4.81 0.27 -6.80
C LEU A 181 5.34 1.12 -7.97
N GLU A 182 4.85 2.35 -8.15
CA GLU A 182 5.35 3.31 -9.14
C GLU A 182 6.71 3.92 -8.77
N MET A 183 7.18 3.76 -7.50
CA MET A 183 8.43 4.36 -7.03
C MET A 183 9.69 3.65 -7.52
N GLU A 184 9.58 2.55 -8.25
CA GLU A 184 10.71 1.75 -8.74
C GLU A 184 11.67 1.25 -7.64
N ILE A 185 11.24 1.25 -6.41
CA ILE A 185 11.94 0.67 -5.25
C ILE A 185 11.39 -0.74 -5.03
N PRO A 186 12.22 -1.73 -4.65
CA PRO A 186 11.73 -3.04 -4.25
C PRO A 186 10.67 -2.94 -3.15
N VAL A 187 9.52 -3.60 -3.34
CA VAL A 187 8.39 -3.58 -2.39
C VAL A 187 8.03 -5.00 -2.00
N VAL A 188 7.76 -5.22 -0.73
CA VAL A 188 7.04 -6.39 -0.23
C VAL A 188 5.79 -5.93 0.50
N VAL A 189 4.67 -6.57 0.23
CA VAL A 189 3.40 -6.30 0.90
C VAL A 189 3.26 -7.21 2.11
N ALA A 190 3.18 -6.62 3.30
CA ALA A 190 2.84 -7.30 4.54
C ALA A 190 1.32 -7.21 4.74
N LEU A 191 0.60 -8.27 4.38
CA LEU A 191 -0.85 -8.35 4.52
C LEU A 191 -1.19 -8.71 5.97
N ASN A 192 -1.43 -7.69 6.79
CA ASN A 192 -1.57 -7.80 8.24
C ASN A 192 -3.02 -8.02 8.67
N MET A 193 -3.23 -8.43 9.93
CA MET A 193 -4.54 -8.76 10.51
C MET A 193 -5.21 -10.00 9.89
N MET A 194 -4.41 -10.92 9.35
CA MET A 194 -4.92 -12.17 8.77
C MET A 194 -5.65 -13.04 9.80
N ASP A 195 -5.29 -12.93 11.06
CA ASP A 195 -5.98 -13.58 12.17
C ASP A 195 -7.41 -13.07 12.37
N GLU A 196 -7.67 -11.78 12.09
CA GLU A 196 -9.03 -11.22 12.13
C GLU A 196 -9.85 -11.69 10.92
N VAL A 197 -9.25 -11.73 9.74
CA VAL A 197 -9.90 -12.25 8.52
C VAL A 197 -10.32 -13.70 8.70
N THR A 198 -9.40 -14.56 9.16
CA THR A 198 -9.67 -15.99 9.42
C THR A 198 -10.66 -16.18 10.57
N GLY A 199 -10.54 -15.39 11.63
CA GLY A 199 -11.48 -15.40 12.76
C GLY A 199 -12.91 -15.05 12.34
N ASN A 200 -13.09 -14.23 11.33
CA ASN A 200 -14.38 -13.88 10.74
C ASN A 200 -14.80 -14.80 9.57
N SER A 201 -14.14 -15.95 9.41
CA SER A 201 -14.40 -16.91 8.32
C SER A 201 -14.19 -16.33 6.91
N GLY A 202 -13.36 -15.31 6.81
CA GLY A 202 -12.90 -14.75 5.53
C GLY A 202 -11.67 -15.47 5.01
N SER A 203 -11.43 -15.36 3.71
CA SER A 203 -10.20 -15.82 3.05
C SER A 203 -9.77 -14.81 1.99
N ILE A 204 -8.46 -14.70 1.76
CA ILE A 204 -7.89 -13.83 0.74
C ILE A 204 -7.03 -14.70 -0.17
N ASP A 205 -7.20 -14.56 -1.49
CA ASP A 205 -6.33 -15.19 -2.46
C ASP A 205 -5.00 -14.41 -2.55
N VAL A 206 -4.07 -14.76 -1.66
CA VAL A 206 -2.74 -14.14 -1.59
C VAL A 206 -1.97 -14.31 -2.89
N ASN A 207 -2.02 -15.50 -3.50
CA ASN A 207 -1.32 -15.78 -4.76
C ASN A 207 -1.90 -14.97 -5.93
N GLY A 208 -3.22 -14.81 -5.96
CA GLY A 208 -3.88 -13.94 -6.93
C GLY A 208 -3.49 -12.46 -6.74
N MET A 209 -3.39 -12.02 -5.50
CA MET A 209 -2.96 -10.66 -5.16
C MET A 209 -1.50 -10.41 -5.57
N GLU A 210 -0.59 -11.35 -5.31
CA GLU A 210 0.80 -11.29 -5.80
C GLU A 210 0.88 -11.18 -7.32
N ALA A 211 0.10 -12.04 -8.02
CA ALA A 211 0.05 -12.03 -9.48
C ALA A 211 -0.44 -10.69 -10.04
N MET A 212 -1.40 -10.07 -9.36
CA MET A 212 -1.95 -8.77 -9.78
C MET A 212 -1.00 -7.61 -9.51
N LEU A 213 -0.33 -7.62 -8.36
CA LEU A 213 0.57 -6.54 -7.93
C LEU A 213 1.97 -6.67 -8.53
N GLY A 214 2.38 -7.89 -8.92
CA GLY A 214 3.73 -8.16 -9.41
C GLY A 214 4.81 -7.97 -8.34
N THR A 215 4.46 -8.21 -7.07
CA THR A 215 5.38 -8.09 -5.93
C THR A 215 4.98 -9.10 -4.85
N PRO A 216 5.91 -9.58 -4.00
CA PRO A 216 5.58 -10.52 -2.95
C PRO A 216 4.54 -9.98 -1.96
N VAL A 217 3.55 -10.81 -1.63
CA VAL A 217 2.53 -10.54 -0.62
C VAL A 217 2.62 -11.60 0.47
N VAL A 218 2.98 -11.20 1.68
CA VAL A 218 3.17 -12.12 2.80
C VAL A 218 2.04 -11.92 3.81
N PRO A 219 1.18 -12.93 4.04
CA PRO A 219 0.16 -12.88 5.06
C PRO A 219 0.79 -12.93 6.46
N ILE A 220 0.43 -11.97 7.31
CA ILE A 220 0.97 -11.87 8.66
C ILE A 220 -0.11 -11.56 9.70
N SER A 221 0.20 -11.87 10.96
CA SER A 221 -0.40 -11.25 12.13
C SER A 221 0.70 -10.66 12.99
N ALA A 222 0.91 -9.34 12.88
CA ALA A 222 1.91 -8.65 13.67
C ALA A 222 1.63 -8.76 15.19
N ALA A 223 0.35 -8.79 15.58
CA ALA A 223 -0.05 -8.95 16.98
C ALA A 223 0.36 -10.30 17.56
N LYS A 224 0.28 -11.37 16.76
CA LYS A 224 0.64 -12.74 17.15
C LYS A 224 2.06 -13.13 16.78
N ASN A 225 2.78 -12.28 16.06
CA ASN A 225 4.10 -12.56 15.48
C ASN A 225 4.09 -13.75 14.52
N GLU A 226 3.01 -13.94 13.77
CA GLU A 226 2.85 -14.97 12.75
C GLU A 226 3.24 -14.41 11.37
N GLY A 227 3.95 -15.20 10.54
CA GLY A 227 4.40 -14.80 9.20
C GLY A 227 5.53 -13.76 9.13
N VAL A 228 5.95 -13.19 10.28
CA VAL A 228 6.94 -12.09 10.31
C VAL A 228 8.34 -12.55 9.85
N ASP A 229 8.76 -13.76 10.19
CA ASP A 229 10.05 -14.30 9.73
C ASP A 229 10.08 -14.51 8.21
N GLU A 230 8.97 -14.91 7.63
CA GLU A 230 8.81 -15.05 6.19
C GLU A 230 8.85 -13.68 5.50
N LEU A 231 8.12 -12.71 6.03
CA LEU A 231 8.18 -11.32 5.56
C LEU A 231 9.62 -10.79 5.54
N VAL A 232 10.38 -11.02 6.60
CA VAL A 232 11.78 -10.59 6.69
C VAL A 232 12.65 -11.27 5.63
N ARG A 233 12.43 -12.56 5.36
CA ARG A 233 13.15 -13.29 4.29
C ARG A 233 12.89 -12.68 2.92
N HIS A 234 11.63 -12.41 2.58
CA HIS A 234 11.24 -11.75 1.33
C HIS A 234 11.81 -10.33 1.25
N ALA A 235 11.68 -9.52 2.30
CA ALA A 235 12.21 -8.17 2.34
C ALA A 235 13.73 -8.12 2.08
N ILE A 236 14.49 -8.99 2.74
CA ILE A 236 15.95 -9.09 2.55
C ILE A 236 16.29 -9.54 1.14
N HIS A 237 15.54 -10.52 0.58
CA HIS A 237 15.77 -11.03 -0.75
C HIS A 237 15.61 -9.94 -1.82
N ILE A 238 14.44 -9.29 -1.86
CA ILE A 238 14.18 -8.23 -2.85
C ILE A 238 15.13 -7.03 -2.68
N ALA A 239 15.50 -6.68 -1.44
CA ALA A 239 16.47 -5.63 -1.18
C ALA A 239 17.87 -5.99 -1.67
N LYS A 240 18.32 -7.23 -1.44
CA LYS A 240 19.64 -7.70 -1.85
C LYS A 240 19.79 -7.74 -3.37
N TYR A 241 18.77 -8.23 -4.06
CA TYR A 241 18.78 -8.38 -5.52
C TYR A 241 18.21 -7.17 -6.25
N GLN A 242 17.73 -6.14 -5.53
CA GLN A 242 17.09 -4.93 -6.08
C GLN A 242 15.95 -5.28 -7.06
N GLU A 243 15.14 -6.25 -6.67
CA GLU A 243 14.01 -6.71 -7.47
C GLU A 243 12.87 -5.69 -7.43
N LYS A 244 12.71 -4.97 -8.52
CA LYS A 244 11.64 -4.00 -8.68
C LYS A 244 10.28 -4.68 -8.88
N PRO A 245 9.16 -4.02 -8.53
CA PRO A 245 7.83 -4.55 -8.81
C PRO A 245 7.67 -4.90 -10.29
N GLY A 246 7.15 -6.08 -10.59
CA GLY A 246 6.94 -6.57 -11.95
C GLY A 246 5.80 -5.84 -12.67
N ARG A 247 4.93 -5.14 -11.91
CA ARG A 247 3.85 -4.33 -12.46
C ARG A 247 3.87 -2.94 -11.85
N GLN A 248 3.92 -1.93 -12.69
CA GLN A 248 3.87 -0.51 -12.32
C GLN A 248 2.68 0.18 -12.96
N ASP A 249 2.12 -0.39 -14.02
CA ASP A 249 0.97 0.13 -14.74
C ASP A 249 -0.30 -0.66 -14.40
N PHE A 250 -1.23 0.03 -13.77
CA PHE A 250 -2.55 -0.51 -13.40
C PHE A 250 -3.68 0.11 -14.23
N CYS A 251 -3.35 0.90 -15.27
CA CYS A 251 -4.35 1.44 -16.18
C CYS A 251 -4.89 0.33 -17.08
N ASP A 252 -6.23 0.27 -17.19
CA ASP A 252 -6.86 -0.59 -18.18
C ASP A 252 -6.78 0.07 -19.55
N GLU A 253 -6.09 -0.57 -20.49
CA GLU A 253 -5.97 -0.09 -21.89
C GLU A 253 -7.31 -0.04 -22.63
N ASN A 254 -8.29 -0.78 -22.17
CA ASN A 254 -9.63 -0.82 -22.75
C ASN A 254 -10.57 0.23 -22.13
N GLU A 255 -10.31 0.64 -20.91
CA GLU A 255 -11.11 1.63 -20.21
C GLU A 255 -10.90 3.02 -20.83
N PHE A 256 -11.99 3.70 -21.17
CA PHE A 256 -11.94 4.99 -21.89
C PHE A 256 -11.04 4.97 -23.14
N GLY A 257 -10.93 3.81 -23.82
CA GLY A 257 -10.04 3.63 -24.98
C GLY A 257 -8.56 3.85 -24.65
N GLY A 258 -8.12 3.58 -23.42
CA GLY A 258 -6.74 3.75 -22.99
C GLY A 258 -6.28 5.21 -22.84
N ALA A 259 -7.21 6.16 -22.72
CA ALA A 259 -6.87 7.59 -22.67
C ALA A 259 -5.94 7.94 -21.50
N VAL A 260 -6.18 7.37 -20.32
CA VAL A 260 -5.36 7.58 -19.12
C VAL A 260 -3.94 7.07 -19.34
N HIS A 261 -3.79 5.84 -19.83
CA HIS A 261 -2.48 5.26 -20.15
C HIS A 261 -1.69 6.15 -21.13
N ARG A 262 -2.32 6.56 -22.26
CA ARG A 262 -1.67 7.43 -23.24
C ARG A 262 -1.30 8.80 -22.68
N CYS A 263 -2.15 9.36 -21.79
CA CYS A 263 -1.85 10.64 -21.15
C CYS A 263 -0.61 10.54 -20.26
N ILE A 264 -0.54 9.53 -19.37
CA ILE A 264 0.63 9.31 -18.51
C ILE A 264 1.88 9.10 -19.34
N HIS A 265 1.80 8.29 -20.40
CA HIS A 265 2.92 8.01 -21.29
C HIS A 265 3.40 9.28 -22.02
N ALA A 266 2.49 10.10 -22.53
CA ALA A 266 2.83 11.36 -23.18
C ALA A 266 3.51 12.35 -22.22
N VAL A 267 2.98 12.50 -21.00
CA VAL A 267 3.60 13.35 -19.96
C VAL A 267 4.97 12.81 -19.57
N ALA A 268 5.12 11.49 -19.38
CA ALA A 268 6.39 10.87 -19.05
C ALA A 268 7.48 11.21 -20.08
N HIS A 269 7.19 11.11 -21.37
CA HIS A 269 8.14 11.49 -22.43
C HIS A 269 8.54 12.97 -22.39
N LEU A 270 7.61 13.85 -22.03
CA LEU A 270 7.90 15.29 -21.99
C LEU A 270 8.79 15.68 -20.81
N ILE A 271 8.76 14.93 -19.72
CA ILE A 271 9.47 15.27 -18.48
C ILE A 271 10.71 14.41 -18.20
N GLU A 272 11.03 13.46 -19.07
CA GLU A 272 12.08 12.45 -18.85
C GLU A 272 13.42 13.06 -18.42
N ASP A 273 13.90 14.11 -19.10
CA ASP A 273 15.18 14.76 -18.79
C ASP A 273 15.13 15.50 -17.44
N HIS A 274 14.00 16.13 -17.11
CA HIS A 274 13.79 16.83 -15.83
C HIS A 274 13.74 15.85 -14.66
N VAL A 275 13.05 14.72 -14.86
CA VAL A 275 12.89 13.66 -13.85
C VAL A 275 14.24 13.00 -13.55
N LYS A 276 15.06 12.71 -14.58
CA LYS A 276 16.43 12.21 -14.40
C LYS A 276 17.31 13.19 -13.62
N ALA A 277 17.20 14.48 -13.92
CA ALA A 277 17.96 15.51 -13.21
C ALA A 277 17.51 15.67 -11.75
N ALA A 278 16.23 15.44 -11.44
CA ALA A 278 15.65 15.53 -10.11
C ALA A 278 15.72 14.21 -9.31
N ASP A 279 16.27 13.14 -9.91
CA ASP A 279 16.36 11.79 -9.33
C ASP A 279 14.99 11.27 -8.81
N LEU A 280 14.00 11.32 -9.71
CA LEU A 280 12.64 10.87 -9.44
C LEU A 280 12.27 9.69 -10.34
N PRO A 281 11.39 8.76 -9.86
CA PRO A 281 10.81 7.75 -10.73
C PRO A 281 9.89 8.38 -11.79
N LEU A 282 10.12 8.01 -13.06
CA LEU A 282 9.49 8.68 -14.20
C LEU A 282 7.96 8.58 -14.19
N ARG A 283 7.44 7.36 -13.98
CA ARG A 283 6.00 7.13 -13.97
C ARG A 283 5.33 7.84 -12.79
N PHE A 284 5.91 7.72 -11.60
CA PHE A 284 5.43 8.43 -10.41
C PHE A 284 5.36 9.94 -10.65
N ALA A 285 6.41 10.54 -11.18
CA ALA A 285 6.44 11.97 -11.47
C ALA A 285 5.37 12.37 -12.50
N ALA A 286 5.18 11.57 -13.56
CA ALA A 286 4.15 11.83 -14.57
C ALA A 286 2.74 11.78 -13.98
N THR A 287 2.43 10.76 -13.17
CA THR A 287 1.15 10.63 -12.46
C THR A 287 0.91 11.82 -11.53
N LYS A 288 1.92 12.23 -10.75
CA LYS A 288 1.81 13.36 -9.82
C LYS A 288 1.64 14.72 -10.53
N ILE A 289 2.24 14.91 -11.68
CA ILE A 289 2.02 16.11 -12.50
C ILE A 289 0.58 16.18 -13.00
N ILE A 290 0.02 15.06 -13.48
CA ILE A 290 -1.38 14.99 -13.93
C ILE A 290 -2.32 15.28 -12.77
N GLU A 291 -2.00 14.80 -11.56
CA GLU A 291 -2.76 15.09 -10.32
C GLU A 291 -2.58 16.55 -9.85
N GLY A 292 -1.67 17.32 -10.42
CA GLY A 292 -1.39 18.71 -10.03
C GLY A 292 -0.58 18.85 -8.74
N ASP A 293 0.25 17.88 -8.42
CA ASP A 293 1.10 17.90 -7.23
C ASP A 293 2.20 18.97 -7.32
N HIS A 294 1.98 20.08 -6.63
CA HIS A 294 2.90 21.23 -6.64
C HIS A 294 4.29 20.89 -6.10
N LEU A 295 4.41 19.97 -5.14
CA LEU A 295 5.71 19.60 -4.57
C LEU A 295 6.60 18.87 -5.59
N ILE A 296 6.01 18.08 -6.47
CA ILE A 296 6.75 17.47 -7.59
C ILE A 296 7.06 18.51 -8.65
N LEU A 297 6.12 19.39 -8.98
CA LEU A 297 6.36 20.48 -9.94
C LEU A 297 7.51 21.38 -9.51
N ASP A 298 7.53 21.78 -8.23
CA ASP A 298 8.63 22.61 -7.68
C ASP A 298 9.98 21.88 -7.72
N ARG A 299 9.98 20.57 -7.48
CA ARG A 299 11.19 19.74 -7.50
C ARG A 299 11.77 19.55 -8.90
N LEU A 300 10.92 19.45 -9.90
CA LEU A 300 11.34 19.35 -11.30
C LEU A 300 11.91 20.68 -11.83
N GLY A 301 11.71 21.78 -11.09
CA GLY A 301 12.14 23.12 -11.52
C GLY A 301 11.26 23.69 -12.65
N PRO A 302 11.67 24.80 -13.25
CA PRO A 302 10.92 25.43 -14.33
C PRO A 302 10.93 24.54 -15.57
N VAL A 303 10.01 23.57 -15.60
CA VAL A 303 9.65 22.90 -16.85
C VAL A 303 9.09 23.98 -17.75
N SER A 304 9.63 24.10 -18.96
CA SER A 304 9.16 25.10 -19.93
C SER A 304 7.66 24.83 -20.18
N TYR A 305 6.80 25.56 -19.51
CA TYR A 305 5.33 25.42 -19.52
C TYR A 305 4.70 25.52 -20.92
N THR A 306 5.48 25.92 -21.91
CA THR A 306 5.05 26.01 -23.32
C THR A 306 4.64 24.67 -23.93
N HIS A 307 4.98 23.54 -23.30
CA HIS A 307 4.64 22.19 -23.78
C HIS A 307 3.61 21.46 -22.90
N LEU A 308 3.33 21.95 -21.69
CA LEU A 308 2.41 21.31 -20.74
C LEU A 308 1.02 21.92 -20.66
N THR A 309 0.69 22.93 -21.44
CA THR A 309 -0.70 23.36 -21.60
C THR A 309 -1.41 22.31 -22.45
N LEU A 310 -1.96 21.30 -21.78
CA LEU A 310 -2.97 20.45 -22.40
C LEU A 310 -4.08 21.38 -22.91
N PRO A 311 -4.50 21.26 -24.17
CA PRO A 311 -5.63 22.03 -24.66
C PRO A 311 -6.87 21.56 -23.90
N THR A 312 -7.27 22.31 -22.88
CA THR A 312 -8.51 22.10 -22.11
C THR A 312 -9.78 22.40 -22.93
N SER A 313 -9.61 22.80 -24.20
CA SER A 313 -10.71 23.13 -25.11
C SER A 313 -11.38 21.91 -25.78
N ASP A 314 -10.79 20.73 -25.71
CA ASP A 314 -11.31 19.54 -26.43
C ASP A 314 -11.96 18.47 -25.50
N LEU A 315 -12.24 18.83 -24.24
CA LEU A 315 -12.89 17.98 -23.25
C LEU A 315 -14.30 18.49 -22.85
N VAL A 316 -15.01 19.19 -23.72
CA VAL A 316 -16.43 19.53 -23.53
C VAL A 316 -17.28 18.81 -24.59
#